data_c689178eebe7fb8ad0cc26b4a92eb3c5
#
_entry.id   c689178eebe7fb8ad0cc26b4a92eb3c5
#
_cell.length_a   1.000
_cell.length_b   1.000
_cell.length_c   1.000
_cell.angle_alpha   90.00
_cell.angle_beta   90.00
_cell.angle_gamma   90.00
#
_symmetry.space_group_name_H-M   'P 1'
#
loop_
_entity.id
_entity.type
_entity.pdbx_description
1 polymer ?
#
loop_
_entity_poly.entity_id
_entity_poly.type
_entity_poly.pdbx_seq_one_letter_code
_entity_poly.pdbx_strand_id
1 'polypeptide(L)'
;MSDEHGFITNSIHAGESEEASATPIYQAATVGGGYLRGGNPTLDAFEEKMRTLEGGVRSISTACGMAAVSQTMMTLVRTGGRVVCHHTVYIWTKLFMTEELPGLGVDVQMIDMRDTRQVQAALTKKTDVVYFEPLANPTLDTIDAPTVIRIAHEAGARVVIDNTYLTPYLFHPLEHGADVVLHSATKYLCGHGDALAGIITTQDEALGQDIVRTRNTYGGILSPMNAFLLLRGIKTLPMRMDRHCMNAQAVAE
;
A
#
# COMPACT_ATOMS: atom_id res chain seq x y z
N MET A 1 -17.25 2.02 -13.15
CA MET A 1 -18.48 2.17 -12.33
C MET A 1 -18.12 3.15 -11.25
N SER A 2 -18.86 4.22 -11.18
CA SER A 2 -18.59 5.44 -10.45
C SER A 2 -18.67 5.28 -8.94
N ASP A 3 -18.12 6.23 -8.22
CA ASP A 3 -18.19 6.51 -6.79
C ASP A 3 -19.62 6.61 -6.18
N GLU A 4 -20.62 5.99 -6.81
CA GLU A 4 -22.03 6.05 -6.40
C GLU A 4 -22.37 5.17 -5.19
N HIS A 5 -21.46 4.27 -4.80
CA HIS A 5 -21.72 3.34 -3.69
C HIS A 5 -20.76 3.60 -2.54
N GLY A 6 -21.29 3.55 -1.29
CA GLY A 6 -20.48 3.69 -0.10
C GLY A 6 -19.46 2.54 0.07
N PHE A 7 -18.46 2.75 0.94
CA PHE A 7 -17.35 1.82 1.19
C PHE A 7 -17.79 0.36 1.41
N ILE A 8 -18.84 0.15 2.23
CA ILE A 8 -19.33 -1.20 2.56
C ILE A 8 -19.82 -1.92 1.29
N THR A 9 -20.60 -1.25 0.44
CA THR A 9 -21.06 -1.82 -0.83
C THR A 9 -19.88 -2.11 -1.76
N ASN A 10 -18.93 -1.18 -1.86
CA ASN A 10 -17.73 -1.34 -2.69
C ASN A 10 -16.82 -2.47 -2.18
N SER A 11 -16.72 -2.69 -0.86
CA SER A 11 -15.95 -3.81 -0.30
C SER A 11 -16.49 -5.18 -0.74
N ILE A 12 -17.78 -5.25 -1.04
CA ILE A 12 -18.44 -6.47 -1.55
C ILE A 12 -18.33 -6.55 -3.07
N HIS A 13 -18.76 -5.51 -3.79
CA HIS A 13 -19.08 -5.60 -5.22
C HIS A 13 -18.02 -5.02 -6.17
N ALA A 14 -17.14 -4.12 -5.74
CA ALA A 14 -16.14 -3.57 -6.63
C ALA A 14 -15.23 -4.68 -7.20
N GLY A 15 -14.97 -4.62 -8.52
CA GLY A 15 -14.16 -5.61 -9.23
C GLY A 15 -14.83 -6.97 -9.46
N GLU A 16 -16.11 -7.15 -9.07
CA GLU A 16 -16.85 -8.39 -9.40
C GLU A 16 -17.30 -8.42 -10.86
N SER A 17 -17.31 -9.62 -11.42
CA SER A 17 -17.87 -9.86 -12.76
C SER A 17 -19.40 -10.00 -12.68
N GLU A 18 -20.12 -9.42 -13.65
CA GLU A 18 -21.57 -9.64 -13.79
C GLU A 18 -21.91 -11.06 -14.27
N GLU A 19 -20.94 -11.79 -14.79
CA GLU A 19 -21.14 -13.13 -15.37
C GLU A 19 -21.09 -14.26 -14.33
N ALA A 20 -20.61 -13.98 -13.10
CA ALA A 20 -20.43 -15.00 -12.06
C ALA A 20 -20.72 -14.44 -10.67
N SER A 21 -21.33 -15.25 -9.80
CA SER A 21 -21.64 -14.88 -8.40
C SER A 21 -20.41 -14.75 -7.49
N ALA A 22 -19.23 -15.15 -7.98
CA ALA A 22 -17.93 -14.93 -7.33
C ALA A 22 -16.87 -14.79 -8.43
N THR A 23 -15.81 -14.04 -8.16
CA THR A 23 -14.72 -13.85 -9.13
C THR A 23 -14.07 -15.19 -9.49
N PRO A 24 -14.01 -15.59 -10.78
CA PRO A 24 -13.35 -16.80 -11.21
C PRO A 24 -11.84 -16.78 -10.94
N ILE A 25 -11.25 -17.94 -10.70
CA ILE A 25 -9.80 -18.08 -10.51
C ILE A 25 -9.16 -18.53 -11.83
N TYR A 26 -8.41 -17.66 -12.47
CA TYR A 26 -7.66 -17.95 -13.69
C TYR A 26 -6.24 -18.40 -13.36
N GLN A 27 -6.04 -19.70 -13.09
CA GLN A 27 -4.74 -20.29 -12.70
C GLN A 27 -3.78 -20.57 -13.88
N ALA A 28 -4.04 -20.01 -15.04
CA ALA A 28 -3.21 -20.22 -16.22
C ALA A 28 -2.04 -19.22 -16.28
N ALA A 29 -0.88 -19.66 -16.75
CA ALA A 29 0.25 -18.77 -17.03
C ALA A 29 -0.06 -17.77 -18.18
N THR A 30 -1.01 -18.10 -19.05
CA THR A 30 -1.45 -17.26 -20.16
C THR A 30 -2.97 -17.30 -20.24
N VAL A 31 -3.62 -16.13 -20.30
CA VAL A 31 -5.07 -15.96 -20.45
C VAL A 31 -5.33 -14.89 -21.51
N GLY A 32 -6.20 -15.16 -22.49
CA GLY A 32 -6.58 -14.19 -23.51
C GLY A 32 -5.40 -13.61 -24.32
N GLY A 33 -4.31 -14.38 -24.47
CA GLY A 33 -3.08 -13.91 -25.12
C GLY A 33 -2.12 -13.12 -24.23
N GLY A 34 -2.52 -12.81 -22.98
CA GLY A 34 -1.68 -12.13 -21.97
C GLY A 34 -0.95 -13.12 -21.06
N TYR A 35 0.31 -12.81 -20.70
CA TYR A 35 1.09 -13.57 -19.74
C TYR A 35 0.81 -13.07 -18.31
N LEU A 36 0.61 -13.98 -17.36
CA LEU A 36 0.22 -13.70 -15.97
C LEU A 36 1.02 -12.55 -15.32
N ARG A 37 2.32 -12.47 -15.57
CA ARG A 37 3.17 -11.39 -15.04
C ARG A 37 2.71 -10.00 -15.51
N GLY A 38 2.10 -9.90 -16.69
CA GLY A 38 1.60 -8.64 -17.26
C GLY A 38 0.16 -8.30 -16.86
N GLY A 39 -0.61 -9.28 -16.39
CA GLY A 39 -2.02 -9.14 -16.01
C GLY A 39 -2.74 -10.49 -15.97
N ASN A 40 -3.82 -10.56 -15.20
CA ASN A 40 -4.65 -11.75 -15.06
C ASN A 40 -6.03 -11.32 -14.54
N PRO A 41 -7.15 -11.82 -15.09
CA PRO A 41 -8.48 -11.33 -14.71
C PRO A 41 -8.80 -11.42 -13.21
N THR A 42 -8.24 -12.40 -12.48
CA THR A 42 -8.43 -12.49 -11.02
C THR A 42 -7.63 -11.42 -10.28
N LEU A 43 -6.42 -11.11 -10.75
CA LEU A 43 -5.60 -10.02 -10.21
C LEU A 43 -6.24 -8.67 -10.53
N ASP A 44 -6.71 -8.48 -11.75
CA ASP A 44 -7.36 -7.25 -12.21
C ASP A 44 -8.58 -6.92 -11.37
N ALA A 45 -9.39 -7.94 -11.00
CA ALA A 45 -10.53 -7.79 -10.11
C ALA A 45 -10.10 -7.33 -8.69
N PHE A 46 -8.99 -7.85 -8.16
CA PHE A 46 -8.45 -7.43 -6.87
C PHE A 46 -7.87 -6.01 -6.94
N GLU A 47 -7.12 -5.70 -7.99
CA GLU A 47 -6.55 -4.37 -8.22
C GLU A 47 -7.68 -3.32 -8.37
N GLU A 48 -8.77 -3.63 -9.12
CA GLU A 48 -9.92 -2.75 -9.25
C GLU A 48 -10.67 -2.54 -7.93
N LYS A 49 -10.86 -3.59 -7.13
CA LYS A 49 -11.44 -3.48 -5.80
C LYS A 49 -10.62 -2.53 -4.92
N MET A 50 -9.32 -2.69 -4.86
CA MET A 50 -8.46 -1.85 -4.05
C MET A 50 -8.34 -0.43 -4.57
N ARG A 51 -8.33 -0.25 -5.91
CA ARG A 51 -8.40 1.07 -6.54
C ARG A 51 -9.63 1.85 -6.06
N THR A 52 -10.77 1.19 -6.06
CA THR A 52 -12.05 1.78 -5.64
C THR A 52 -12.04 2.08 -4.14
N LEU A 53 -11.56 1.16 -3.29
CA LEU A 53 -11.57 1.33 -1.84
C LEU A 53 -10.57 2.38 -1.35
N GLU A 54 -9.44 2.57 -2.02
CA GLU A 54 -8.45 3.61 -1.69
C GLU A 54 -8.75 4.96 -2.36
N GLY A 55 -9.66 5.00 -3.33
CA GLY A 55 -9.93 6.21 -4.11
C GLY A 55 -8.80 6.58 -5.07
N GLY A 56 -8.01 5.60 -5.53
CA GLY A 56 -6.92 5.81 -6.47
C GLY A 56 -7.32 5.73 -7.94
N VAL A 57 -6.40 6.06 -8.84
CA VAL A 57 -6.57 5.84 -10.28
C VAL A 57 -6.01 4.49 -10.71
N ARG A 58 -5.03 3.97 -9.98
CA ARG A 58 -4.40 2.68 -10.26
C ARG A 58 -4.00 1.95 -8.98
N SER A 59 -4.30 0.64 -8.93
CA SER A 59 -3.75 -0.27 -7.93
C SER A 59 -2.92 -1.37 -8.59
N ILE A 60 -1.87 -1.83 -7.91
CA ILE A 60 -0.92 -2.82 -8.42
C ILE A 60 -0.70 -3.88 -7.35
N SER A 61 -1.12 -5.10 -7.61
CA SER A 61 -0.93 -6.24 -6.72
C SER A 61 0.50 -6.79 -6.76
N THR A 62 0.99 -7.23 -5.60
CA THR A 62 2.34 -7.80 -5.46
C THR A 62 2.32 -9.06 -4.60
N ALA A 63 3.37 -9.88 -4.70
CA ALA A 63 3.47 -11.18 -4.02
C ALA A 63 3.36 -11.09 -2.49
N CYS A 64 3.79 -9.99 -1.89
CA CYS A 64 3.71 -9.73 -0.45
C CYS A 64 3.91 -8.24 -0.15
N GLY A 65 3.70 -7.83 1.12
CA GLY A 65 3.91 -6.44 1.55
C GLY A 65 5.32 -5.93 1.28
N MET A 66 6.36 -6.74 1.53
CA MET A 66 7.74 -6.32 1.22
C MET A 66 8.00 -6.15 -0.28
N ALA A 67 7.32 -6.89 -1.15
CA ALA A 67 7.37 -6.65 -2.58
C ALA A 67 6.70 -5.30 -2.94
N ALA A 68 5.61 -4.92 -2.26
CA ALA A 68 5.01 -3.60 -2.43
C ALA A 68 5.99 -2.50 -2.00
N VAL A 69 6.61 -2.61 -0.82
CA VAL A 69 7.61 -1.65 -0.33
C VAL A 69 8.80 -1.55 -1.29
N SER A 70 9.47 -2.66 -1.58
CA SER A 70 10.71 -2.65 -2.38
C SER A 70 10.47 -2.15 -3.81
N GLN A 71 9.40 -2.59 -4.46
CA GLN A 71 9.09 -2.17 -5.84
C GLN A 71 8.71 -0.69 -5.92
N THR A 72 7.98 -0.17 -4.94
CA THR A 72 7.68 1.27 -4.85
C THR A 72 8.98 2.06 -4.67
N MET A 73 9.82 1.68 -3.71
CA MET A 73 11.07 2.41 -3.46
C MET A 73 12.03 2.31 -4.64
N MET A 74 12.18 1.13 -5.26
CA MET A 74 13.02 0.94 -6.47
C MET A 74 12.48 1.71 -7.69
N THR A 75 11.21 2.08 -7.71
CA THR A 75 10.64 2.95 -8.74
C THR A 75 10.96 4.41 -8.47
N LEU A 76 10.80 4.86 -7.23
CA LEU A 76 10.85 6.27 -6.84
C LEU A 76 12.26 6.78 -6.58
N VAL A 77 13.20 5.93 -6.15
CA VAL A 77 14.53 6.34 -5.72
C VAL A 77 15.60 5.67 -6.58
N ARG A 78 16.64 6.41 -6.92
CA ARG A 78 17.81 5.94 -7.67
C ARG A 78 19.08 6.16 -6.85
N THR A 79 20.19 5.55 -7.27
CA THR A 79 21.52 5.82 -6.73
C THR A 79 21.79 7.32 -6.64
N GLY A 80 22.22 7.82 -5.49
CA GLY A 80 22.40 9.23 -5.18
C GLY A 80 21.12 9.93 -4.71
N GLY A 81 19.98 9.25 -4.70
CA GLY A 81 18.73 9.76 -4.15
C GLY A 81 18.68 9.70 -2.62
N ARG A 82 17.62 10.28 -2.05
CA ARG A 82 17.48 10.37 -0.59
C ARG A 82 16.08 10.03 -0.12
N VAL A 83 16.01 9.29 1.00
CA VAL A 83 14.79 8.91 1.69
C VAL A 83 14.82 9.43 3.12
N VAL A 84 13.71 10.00 3.57
CA VAL A 84 13.45 10.27 4.99
C VAL A 84 12.37 9.29 5.45
N CYS A 85 12.68 8.48 6.45
CA CYS A 85 11.80 7.42 6.95
C CYS A 85 11.51 7.60 8.45
N HIS A 86 10.28 7.28 8.87
CA HIS A 86 9.99 7.22 10.30
C HIS A 86 10.79 6.09 10.96
N HIS A 87 11.34 6.36 12.15
CA HIS A 87 12.24 5.41 12.84
C HIS A 87 11.54 4.13 13.34
N THR A 88 10.22 4.19 13.55
CA THR A 88 9.40 3.05 13.90
C THR A 88 8.54 2.66 12.70
N VAL A 89 8.99 1.65 11.97
CA VAL A 89 8.28 0.98 10.88
C VAL A 89 8.49 -0.52 11.02
N TYR A 90 7.71 -1.30 10.27
CA TYR A 90 7.85 -2.75 10.26
C TYR A 90 9.32 -3.18 10.11
N ILE A 91 9.75 -4.18 10.87
CA ILE A 91 11.18 -4.55 11.01
C ILE A 91 11.87 -4.82 9.66
N TRP A 92 11.22 -5.53 8.72
CA TRP A 92 11.83 -5.80 7.42
C TRP A 92 11.86 -4.56 6.53
N THR A 93 10.89 -3.65 6.66
CA THR A 93 10.95 -2.32 6.03
C THR A 93 12.11 -1.52 6.58
N LYS A 94 12.32 -1.56 7.91
CA LYS A 94 13.46 -0.88 8.55
C LYS A 94 14.80 -1.40 8.02
N LEU A 95 14.97 -2.73 7.98
CA LEU A 95 16.20 -3.34 7.44
C LEU A 95 16.40 -2.97 5.97
N PHE A 96 15.35 -3.02 5.15
CA PHE A 96 15.41 -2.58 3.76
C PHE A 96 15.86 -1.13 3.62
N MET A 97 15.31 -0.22 4.46
CA MET A 97 15.68 1.20 4.47
C MET A 97 17.11 1.43 4.96
N THR A 98 17.57 0.71 6.00
CA THR A 98 18.86 1.00 6.67
C THR A 98 20.04 0.19 6.14
N GLU A 99 19.80 -0.90 5.42
CA GLU A 99 20.86 -1.80 4.92
C GLU A 99 20.83 -1.91 3.40
N GLU A 100 19.68 -2.26 2.81
CA GLU A 100 19.61 -2.54 1.37
C GLU A 100 19.68 -1.25 0.51
N LEU A 101 18.88 -0.23 0.82
CA LEU A 101 18.88 1.03 0.07
C LEU A 101 20.25 1.75 0.14
N PRO A 102 20.92 1.86 1.31
CA PRO A 102 22.27 2.38 1.37
C PRO A 102 23.28 1.57 0.56
N GLY A 103 23.15 0.23 0.52
CA GLY A 103 23.94 -0.64 -0.34
C GLY A 103 23.78 -0.34 -1.85
N LEU A 104 22.66 0.26 -2.25
CA LEU A 104 22.38 0.72 -3.60
C LEU A 104 22.75 2.21 -3.83
N GLY A 105 23.41 2.84 -2.85
CA GLY A 105 23.85 4.24 -2.94
C GLY A 105 22.76 5.27 -2.67
N VAL A 106 21.73 4.92 -1.90
CA VAL A 106 20.65 5.83 -1.46
C VAL A 106 20.97 6.35 -0.05
N ASP A 107 20.87 7.68 0.17
CA ASP A 107 20.96 8.28 1.50
C ASP A 107 19.64 8.07 2.25
N VAL A 108 19.66 7.39 3.40
CA VAL A 108 18.46 7.15 4.21
C VAL A 108 18.63 7.77 5.59
N GLN A 109 17.71 8.66 5.94
CA GLN A 109 17.65 9.26 7.28
C GLN A 109 16.41 8.78 8.02
N MET A 110 16.63 8.13 9.19
CA MET A 110 15.57 7.73 10.11
C MET A 110 15.33 8.85 11.13
N ILE A 111 14.06 9.27 11.30
CA ILE A 111 13.67 10.36 12.23
C ILE A 111 12.41 9.99 13.01
N ASP A 112 12.11 10.74 14.08
CA ASP A 112 10.80 10.69 14.73
C ASP A 112 9.83 11.67 14.06
N MET A 113 8.92 11.16 13.22
CA MET A 113 7.97 12.00 12.49
C MET A 113 6.78 12.49 13.33
N ARG A 114 6.68 12.06 14.60
CA ARG A 114 5.73 12.65 15.55
C ARG A 114 6.13 14.09 15.90
N ASP A 115 7.42 14.39 15.82
CA ASP A 115 7.94 15.75 15.94
C ASP A 115 8.13 16.39 14.56
N THR A 116 7.19 17.23 14.16
CA THR A 116 7.21 17.93 12.86
C THR A 116 8.43 18.81 12.66
N ARG A 117 9.11 19.25 13.73
CA ARG A 117 10.38 20.02 13.65
C ARG A 117 11.50 19.13 13.10
N GLN A 118 11.53 17.84 13.46
CA GLN A 118 12.49 16.90 12.88
C GLN A 118 12.19 16.65 11.40
N VAL A 119 10.91 16.58 11.01
CA VAL A 119 10.51 16.46 9.61
C VAL A 119 11.01 17.68 8.80
N GLN A 120 10.72 18.89 9.28
CA GLN A 120 11.18 20.14 8.64
C GLN A 120 12.72 20.20 8.55
N ALA A 121 13.43 19.86 9.61
CA ALA A 121 14.89 19.86 9.63
C ALA A 121 15.48 18.82 8.65
N ALA A 122 14.91 17.63 8.56
CA ALA A 122 15.37 16.59 7.64
C ALA A 122 15.14 17.01 6.16
N LEU A 123 14.06 17.71 5.86
CA LEU A 123 13.67 18.13 4.51
C LEU A 123 14.33 19.44 4.04
N THR A 124 15.26 20.01 4.81
CA THR A 124 16.13 21.09 4.31
C THR A 124 17.08 20.62 3.22
N LYS A 125 17.35 19.32 3.13
CA LYS A 125 18.07 18.68 2.02
C LYS A 125 17.07 18.14 1.01
N LYS A 126 17.43 18.18 -0.30
CA LYS A 126 16.63 17.54 -1.34
C LYS A 126 16.36 16.09 -0.97
N THR A 127 15.09 15.70 -0.95
CA THR A 127 14.60 14.39 -0.60
C THR A 127 13.67 13.90 -1.69
N ASP A 128 13.80 12.65 -2.11
CA ASP A 128 12.95 12.07 -3.13
C ASP A 128 11.68 11.47 -2.51
N VAL A 129 11.82 10.81 -1.35
CA VAL A 129 10.71 10.11 -0.69
C VAL A 129 10.70 10.35 0.82
N VAL A 130 9.52 10.61 1.35
CA VAL A 130 9.16 10.51 2.77
C VAL A 130 8.33 9.25 2.97
N TYR A 131 8.74 8.35 3.86
CA TYR A 131 8.07 7.07 4.12
C TYR A 131 7.69 6.92 5.58
N PHE A 132 6.44 6.51 5.87
CA PHE A 132 5.99 6.20 7.22
C PHE A 132 4.74 5.32 7.27
N GLU A 133 4.47 4.75 8.45
CA GLU A 133 3.22 4.12 8.83
C GLU A 133 2.44 5.13 9.70
N PRO A 134 1.17 5.47 9.40
CA PRO A 134 0.39 6.45 10.19
C PRO A 134 0.15 5.97 11.63
N LEU A 135 0.07 4.66 11.81
CA LEU A 135 0.00 3.96 13.08
C LEU A 135 1.09 2.87 13.08
N ALA A 136 2.14 3.09 13.84
CA ALA A 136 3.35 2.26 13.80
C ALA A 136 3.20 0.94 14.55
N ASN A 137 3.70 -0.14 13.96
CA ASN A 137 3.80 -1.46 14.59
C ASN A 137 5.19 -1.64 15.23
N PRO A 138 5.35 -2.03 16.52
CA PRO A 138 4.29 -2.45 17.46
C PRO A 138 3.89 -1.36 18.48
N THR A 139 4.50 -0.18 18.41
CA THR A 139 4.41 0.84 19.46
C THR A 139 3.09 1.60 19.46
N LEU A 140 2.31 1.52 18.38
CA LEU A 140 1.09 2.29 18.13
C LEU A 140 1.33 3.81 18.15
N ASP A 141 2.56 4.24 17.90
CA ASP A 141 2.87 5.64 17.68
C ASP A 141 2.05 6.18 16.52
N THR A 142 1.36 7.30 16.76
CA THR A 142 0.49 7.93 15.75
C THR A 142 1.18 9.14 15.15
N ILE A 143 1.20 9.23 13.82
CA ILE A 143 1.77 10.35 13.06
C ILE A 143 0.64 11.21 12.51
N ASP A 144 0.78 12.54 12.61
CA ASP A 144 -0.08 13.49 11.91
C ASP A 144 0.24 13.47 10.41
N ALA A 145 -0.37 12.49 9.71
CA ALA A 145 -0.10 12.24 8.31
C ALA A 145 -0.40 13.47 7.42
N PRO A 146 -1.55 14.17 7.55
CA PRO A 146 -1.81 15.38 6.77
C PRO A 146 -0.71 16.44 6.90
N THR A 147 -0.23 16.68 8.12
CA THR A 147 0.84 17.66 8.34
C THR A 147 2.17 17.22 7.75
N VAL A 148 2.55 15.95 7.90
CA VAL A 148 3.79 15.41 7.29
C VAL A 148 3.74 15.45 5.77
N ILE A 149 2.61 15.07 5.15
CA ILE A 149 2.39 15.14 3.70
C ILE A 149 2.61 16.57 3.20
N ARG A 150 1.97 17.56 3.82
CA ARG A 150 2.11 18.96 3.42
C ARG A 150 3.55 19.43 3.50
N ILE A 151 4.26 19.16 4.60
CA ILE A 151 5.67 19.55 4.77
C ILE A 151 6.56 18.88 3.71
N ALA A 152 6.31 17.60 3.42
CA ALA A 152 7.06 16.86 2.39
C ALA A 152 6.86 17.45 1.00
N HIS A 153 5.63 17.78 0.62
CA HIS A 153 5.32 18.40 -0.67
C HIS A 153 5.88 19.81 -0.81
N GLU A 154 5.85 20.62 0.25
CA GLU A 154 6.50 21.95 0.28
C GLU A 154 8.01 21.83 0.01
N ALA A 155 8.65 20.73 0.39
CA ALA A 155 10.05 20.43 0.13
C ALA A 155 10.28 19.71 -1.23
N GLY A 156 9.23 19.40 -1.99
CA GLY A 156 9.29 18.70 -3.28
C GLY A 156 9.52 17.19 -3.19
N ALA A 157 9.32 16.60 -2.01
CA ALA A 157 9.43 15.15 -1.80
C ALA A 157 8.07 14.44 -2.04
N ARG A 158 8.10 13.23 -2.58
CA ARG A 158 6.93 12.35 -2.66
C ARG A 158 6.70 11.64 -1.34
N VAL A 159 5.42 11.34 -1.04
CA VAL A 159 5.03 10.68 0.19
C VAL A 159 4.50 9.28 -0.09
N VAL A 160 5.12 8.29 0.55
CA VAL A 160 4.70 6.89 0.54
C VAL A 160 4.23 6.50 1.93
N ILE A 161 3.00 6.01 2.02
CA ILE A 161 2.37 5.62 3.29
C ILE A 161 2.06 4.13 3.28
N ASP A 162 2.58 3.42 4.27
CA ASP A 162 2.13 2.06 4.56
C ASP A 162 0.90 2.10 5.48
N ASN A 163 -0.27 1.91 4.89
CA ASN A 163 -1.55 2.00 5.58
C ASN A 163 -2.09 0.62 6.05
N THR A 164 -1.20 -0.35 6.20
CA THR A 164 -1.56 -1.74 6.54
C THR A 164 -2.41 -1.83 7.81
N TYR A 165 -2.08 -1.05 8.84
CA TYR A 165 -2.76 -1.10 10.13
C TYR A 165 -4.15 -0.48 10.10
N LEU A 166 -4.30 0.68 9.47
CA LEU A 166 -5.56 1.40 9.44
C LEU A 166 -6.50 0.90 8.35
N THR A 167 -5.96 0.33 7.28
CA THR A 167 -6.72 -0.08 6.08
C THR A 167 -7.46 1.10 5.41
N PRO A 168 -7.97 0.96 4.19
CA PRO A 168 -8.78 2.01 3.59
C PRO A 168 -10.13 2.21 4.30
N TYR A 169 -10.49 1.35 5.26
CA TYR A 169 -11.72 1.53 6.02
C TYR A 169 -11.61 2.62 7.11
N LEU A 170 -10.45 2.77 7.73
CA LEU A 170 -10.24 3.73 8.82
C LEU A 170 -9.51 5.01 8.38
N PHE A 171 -8.69 4.93 7.32
CA PHE A 171 -7.92 6.08 6.86
C PHE A 171 -7.65 6.01 5.35
N HIS A 172 -7.86 7.13 4.65
CA HIS A 172 -7.65 7.30 3.22
C HIS A 172 -6.47 8.26 2.94
N PRO A 173 -5.22 7.80 2.93
CA PRO A 173 -4.06 8.68 2.76
C PRO A 173 -4.06 9.48 1.45
N LEU A 174 -4.61 8.92 0.36
CA LEU A 174 -4.69 9.61 -0.94
C LEU A 174 -5.56 10.86 -0.89
N GLU A 175 -6.62 10.87 -0.08
CA GLU A 175 -7.48 12.05 0.12
C GLU A 175 -6.73 13.19 0.83
N HIS A 176 -5.68 12.86 1.56
CA HIS A 176 -4.81 13.82 2.23
C HIS A 176 -3.57 14.20 1.40
N GLY A 177 -3.47 13.67 0.18
CA GLY A 177 -2.41 14.01 -0.77
C GLY A 177 -1.21 13.05 -0.77
N ALA A 178 -1.26 11.88 -0.14
CA ALA A 178 -0.19 10.90 -0.30
C ALA A 178 -0.02 10.52 -1.80
N ASP A 179 1.22 10.38 -2.27
CA ASP A 179 1.49 10.01 -3.66
C ASP A 179 1.28 8.51 -3.90
N VAL A 180 1.64 7.71 -2.90
CA VAL A 180 1.50 6.26 -2.92
C VAL A 180 1.03 5.75 -1.56
N VAL A 181 0.03 4.90 -1.59
CA VAL A 181 -0.39 4.09 -0.44
C VAL A 181 -0.08 2.63 -0.72
N LEU A 182 0.47 1.94 0.25
CA LEU A 182 0.71 0.51 0.14
C LEU A 182 0.19 -0.24 1.38
N HIS A 183 -0.08 -1.52 1.18
CA HIS A 183 -0.46 -2.43 2.25
C HIS A 183 0.24 -3.77 2.13
N SER A 184 0.61 -4.33 3.27
CA SER A 184 0.67 -5.78 3.39
C SER A 184 -0.76 -6.33 3.42
N ALA A 185 -1.30 -6.67 2.25
CA ALA A 185 -2.66 -7.20 2.14
C ALA A 185 -2.85 -8.56 2.84
N THR A 186 -1.75 -9.20 3.24
CA THR A 186 -1.66 -10.36 4.12
C THR A 186 -2.43 -10.19 5.44
N LYS A 187 -2.55 -8.93 5.95
CA LYS A 187 -3.04 -8.61 7.29
C LYS A 187 -4.57 -8.43 7.27
N TYR A 188 -5.05 -7.24 7.63
CA TYR A 188 -6.49 -6.99 7.77
C TYR A 188 -7.28 -7.10 6.46
N LEU A 189 -6.66 -6.80 5.30
CA LEU A 189 -7.33 -6.97 4.00
C LEU A 189 -7.68 -8.43 3.75
N CYS A 190 -6.75 -9.35 3.93
CA CYS A 190 -7.01 -10.81 3.91
C CYS A 190 -7.91 -11.22 5.09
N GLY A 191 -7.49 -10.88 6.32
CA GLY A 191 -8.22 -11.08 7.55
C GLY A 191 -8.33 -12.52 8.07
N HIS A 192 -7.80 -13.51 7.34
CA HIS A 192 -7.97 -14.94 7.63
C HIS A 192 -6.63 -15.69 7.82
N GLY A 193 -5.50 -15.02 7.58
CA GLY A 193 -4.16 -15.59 7.77
C GLY A 193 -3.78 -16.69 6.78
N ASP A 194 -4.44 -16.74 5.63
CA ASP A 194 -4.34 -17.82 4.64
C ASP A 194 -3.76 -17.37 3.28
N ALA A 195 -3.41 -16.09 3.12
CA ALA A 195 -2.77 -15.57 1.91
C ALA A 195 -1.67 -14.54 2.21
N LEU A 196 -0.59 -14.59 1.44
CA LEU A 196 0.41 -13.52 1.35
C LEU A 196 0.10 -12.63 0.17
N ALA A 197 0.09 -11.31 0.38
CA ALA A 197 -0.06 -10.34 -0.68
C ALA A 197 0.42 -8.95 -0.26
N GLY A 198 0.72 -8.11 -1.26
CA GLY A 198 0.84 -6.67 -1.14
C GLY A 198 -0.03 -5.97 -2.18
N ILE A 199 -0.33 -4.71 -1.93
CA ILE A 199 -1.03 -3.85 -2.88
C ILE A 199 -0.46 -2.44 -2.78
N ILE A 200 -0.34 -1.78 -3.92
CA ILE A 200 0.14 -0.41 -4.05
C ILE A 200 -0.94 0.36 -4.78
N THR A 201 -1.33 1.53 -4.29
CA THR A 201 -2.32 2.40 -4.94
C THR A 201 -1.78 3.82 -5.07
N THR A 202 -2.02 4.45 -6.21
CA THR A 202 -1.62 5.84 -6.50
C THR A 202 -2.71 6.58 -7.24
N GLN A 203 -2.67 7.92 -7.18
CA GLN A 203 -3.49 8.81 -8.03
C GLN A 203 -2.76 9.30 -9.28
N ASP A 204 -1.50 8.91 -9.48
CA ASP A 204 -0.69 9.26 -10.65
C ASP A 204 -0.60 8.05 -11.59
N GLU A 205 -1.28 8.12 -12.74
CA GLU A 205 -1.30 7.03 -13.71
C GLU A 205 0.09 6.74 -14.29
N ALA A 206 0.92 7.76 -14.52
CA ALA A 206 2.28 7.56 -15.04
C ALA A 206 3.16 6.86 -14.01
N LEU A 207 3.08 7.25 -12.74
CA LEU A 207 3.76 6.57 -11.65
C LEU A 207 3.26 5.13 -11.51
N GLY A 208 1.96 4.90 -11.63
CA GLY A 208 1.37 3.55 -11.60
C GLY A 208 1.95 2.66 -12.69
N GLN A 209 2.13 3.17 -13.91
CA GLN A 209 2.76 2.43 -15.02
C GLN A 209 4.24 2.12 -14.73
N ASP A 210 4.99 3.05 -14.15
CA ASP A 210 6.39 2.82 -13.76
C ASP A 210 6.50 1.75 -12.66
N ILE A 211 5.58 1.73 -11.69
CA ILE A 211 5.51 0.69 -10.66
C ILE A 211 5.17 -0.67 -11.29
N VAL A 212 4.21 -0.74 -12.22
CA VAL A 212 3.90 -1.97 -12.98
C VAL A 212 5.13 -2.48 -13.71
N ARG A 213 5.87 -1.59 -14.38
CA ARG A 213 7.12 -1.94 -15.05
C ARG A 213 8.14 -2.54 -14.08
N THR A 214 8.33 -1.91 -12.93
CA THR A 214 9.24 -2.39 -11.88
C THR A 214 8.78 -3.76 -11.36
N ARG A 215 7.49 -3.92 -11.01
CA ARG A 215 6.91 -5.21 -10.61
C ARG A 215 7.20 -6.30 -11.63
N ASN A 216 6.92 -6.04 -12.90
CA ASN A 216 7.07 -7.04 -13.97
C ASN A 216 8.55 -7.39 -14.22
N THR A 217 9.46 -6.44 -14.00
CA THR A 217 10.90 -6.65 -14.15
C THR A 217 11.47 -7.48 -12.99
N TYR A 218 11.12 -7.17 -11.75
CA TYR A 218 11.62 -7.89 -10.57
C TYR A 218 10.81 -9.15 -10.23
N GLY A 219 9.60 -9.31 -10.80
CA GLY A 219 8.86 -10.57 -10.72
C GLY A 219 8.08 -10.82 -9.43
N GLY A 220 7.84 -9.81 -8.60
CA GLY A 220 7.07 -9.93 -7.36
C GLY A 220 5.55 -10.00 -7.60
N ILE A 221 5.08 -10.96 -8.39
CA ILE A 221 3.70 -11.09 -8.87
C ILE A 221 2.85 -11.89 -7.88
N LEU A 222 1.63 -11.40 -7.61
CA LEU A 222 0.63 -12.10 -6.81
C LEU A 222 0.12 -13.33 -7.55
N SER A 223 -0.17 -14.43 -6.82
CA SER A 223 -0.82 -15.59 -7.41
C SER A 223 -2.34 -15.37 -7.54
N PRO A 224 -3.01 -15.92 -8.58
CA PRO A 224 -4.46 -15.81 -8.71
C PRO A 224 -5.24 -16.38 -7.53
N MET A 225 -4.75 -17.47 -6.92
CA MET A 225 -5.38 -18.05 -5.74
C MET A 225 -5.34 -17.10 -4.54
N ASN A 226 -4.21 -16.43 -4.30
CA ASN A 226 -4.13 -15.45 -3.22
C ASN A 226 -5.02 -14.23 -3.51
N ALA A 227 -5.08 -13.76 -4.76
CA ALA A 227 -5.99 -12.67 -5.16
C ALA A 227 -7.46 -13.03 -4.86
N PHE A 228 -7.88 -14.26 -5.18
CA PHE A 228 -9.22 -14.74 -4.85
C PHE A 228 -9.50 -14.75 -3.33
N LEU A 229 -8.55 -15.23 -2.51
CA LEU A 229 -8.69 -15.23 -1.06
C LEU A 229 -8.81 -13.81 -0.49
N LEU A 230 -8.06 -12.86 -1.05
CA LEU A 230 -8.16 -11.45 -0.69
C LEU A 230 -9.50 -10.84 -1.08
N LEU A 231 -9.97 -11.07 -2.31
CA LEU A 231 -11.29 -10.63 -2.77
C LEU A 231 -12.40 -11.12 -1.83
N ARG A 232 -12.28 -12.37 -1.36
CA ARG A 232 -13.20 -12.95 -0.38
C ARG A 232 -13.06 -12.30 1.00
N GLY A 233 -11.82 -12.12 1.49
CA GLY A 233 -11.53 -11.57 2.81
C GLY A 233 -11.98 -10.13 2.98
N ILE A 234 -11.81 -9.30 1.95
CA ILE A 234 -12.16 -7.88 1.96
C ILE A 234 -13.68 -7.67 2.15
N LYS A 235 -14.52 -8.60 1.69
CA LYS A 235 -15.99 -8.49 1.86
C LYS A 235 -16.44 -8.32 3.33
N THR A 236 -15.63 -8.77 4.28
CA THR A 236 -15.92 -8.64 5.71
C THR A 236 -15.05 -7.58 6.42
N LEU A 237 -14.23 -6.84 5.67
CA LEU A 237 -13.29 -5.89 6.23
C LEU A 237 -13.97 -4.86 7.16
N PRO A 238 -15.05 -4.17 6.75
CA PRO A 238 -15.69 -3.16 7.61
C PRO A 238 -16.14 -3.75 8.96
N MET A 239 -16.85 -4.87 8.96
CA MET A 239 -17.32 -5.53 10.16
C MET A 239 -16.17 -5.96 11.10
N ARG A 240 -15.05 -6.44 10.52
CA ARG A 240 -13.88 -6.84 11.30
C ARG A 240 -13.17 -5.64 11.91
N MET A 241 -13.00 -4.55 11.15
CA MET A 241 -12.34 -3.35 11.64
C MET A 241 -13.16 -2.67 12.74
N ASP A 242 -14.49 -2.56 12.60
CA ASP A 242 -15.36 -2.06 13.68
C ASP A 242 -15.16 -2.87 14.96
N ARG A 243 -15.14 -4.21 14.85
CA ARG A 243 -14.95 -5.07 16.01
C ARG A 243 -13.56 -4.95 16.61
N HIS A 244 -12.51 -4.81 15.78
CA HIS A 244 -11.15 -4.58 16.26
C HIS A 244 -11.04 -3.26 17.03
N CYS A 245 -11.63 -2.18 16.51
CA CYS A 245 -11.64 -0.89 17.21
C CYS A 245 -12.38 -0.96 18.55
N MET A 246 -13.56 -1.57 18.58
CA MET A 246 -14.34 -1.75 19.82
C MET A 246 -13.54 -2.58 20.86
N ASN A 247 -12.92 -3.68 20.43
CA ASN A 247 -12.14 -4.53 21.32
C ASN A 247 -10.88 -3.81 21.83
N ALA A 248 -10.19 -3.06 20.98
CA ALA A 248 -9.01 -2.29 21.35
C ALA A 248 -9.36 -1.22 22.41
N GLN A 249 -10.48 -0.52 22.22
CA GLN A 249 -10.98 0.46 23.19
C GLN A 249 -11.26 -0.19 24.55
N ALA A 250 -11.98 -1.31 24.56
CA ALA A 250 -12.33 -2.03 25.80
C ALA A 250 -11.11 -2.61 26.55
N VAL A 251 -10.01 -2.91 25.82
CA VAL A 251 -8.76 -3.38 26.45
C VAL A 251 -7.94 -2.22 26.99
N ALA A 252 -8.04 -1.02 26.38
CA ALA A 252 -7.30 0.17 26.79
C ALA A 252 -7.90 0.83 28.05
N GLU A 253 -9.19 0.65 28.32
CA GLU A 253 -9.94 1.13 29.50
C GLU A 253 -9.76 0.19 30.70
#